data_36c28b0b7a72aa564e01ae1da336f71d
#
_entry.id   36c28b0b7a72aa564e01ae1da336f71d
#
_cell.length_a   1.000
_cell.length_b   1.000
_cell.length_c   1.000
_cell.angle_alpha   90.00
_cell.angle_beta   90.00
_cell.angle_gamma   90.00
#
_symmetry.space_group_name_H-M   'P 1'
#
loop_
_entity.id
_entity.type
_entity.pdbx_description
1 polymer ?
#
loop_
_entity_poly.entity_id
_entity_poly.type
_entity_poly.pdbx_seq_one_letter_code
_entity_poly.pdbx_strand_id
1 'polypeptide(L)'
;MTIEKTKTIDKIEVVSDYKHIQVRERIDIVEDGKVISTTYHRWVIAPNQDHSNEHADVQAMCQQFHTQEVKDAYATFLAEQQALESA
;
A
#
# COMPACT_ATOMS: atom_id res chain seq x y z
N MET A 1 -5.75 -32.03 14.05
CA MET A 1 -5.88 -30.57 14.19
C MET A 1 -5.04 -29.88 13.12
N THR A 2 -5.66 -29.05 12.30
CA THR A 2 -4.98 -28.34 11.24
C THR A 2 -5.06 -26.84 11.49
N ILE A 3 -3.89 -26.19 11.55
CA ILE A 3 -3.82 -24.74 11.72
C ILE A 3 -3.22 -24.15 10.45
N GLU A 4 -3.94 -23.20 9.85
CA GLU A 4 -3.53 -22.54 8.63
C GLU A 4 -3.49 -21.03 8.82
N LYS A 5 -2.58 -20.37 8.12
CA LYS A 5 -2.48 -18.92 8.09
C LYS A 5 -2.82 -18.45 6.68
N THR A 6 -3.87 -17.64 6.56
CA THR A 6 -4.33 -17.12 5.28
C THR A 6 -4.13 -15.62 5.24
N LYS A 7 -3.50 -15.12 4.19
CA LYS A 7 -3.29 -13.70 3.97
C LYS A 7 -4.11 -13.22 2.79
N THR A 8 -4.84 -12.14 2.98
CA THR A 8 -5.70 -11.57 1.95
C THR A 8 -5.52 -10.05 1.91
N ILE A 9 -5.30 -9.51 0.72
CA ILE A 9 -5.36 -8.06 0.54
C ILE A 9 -6.84 -7.70 0.51
N ASP A 10 -7.35 -7.12 1.57
CA ASP A 10 -8.78 -6.87 1.71
C ASP A 10 -9.18 -5.41 1.50
N LYS A 11 -8.21 -4.51 1.38
CA LYS A 11 -8.50 -3.11 1.13
C LYS A 11 -7.32 -2.43 0.43
N ILE A 12 -7.61 -1.71 -0.65
CA ILE A 12 -6.66 -0.88 -1.35
C ILE A 12 -7.33 0.47 -1.57
N GLU A 13 -6.73 1.56 -1.06
CA GLU A 13 -7.28 2.90 -1.18
C GLU A 13 -6.29 3.83 -1.82
N VAL A 14 -6.80 4.74 -2.64
CA VAL A 14 -6.02 5.86 -3.18
C VAL A 14 -6.32 7.08 -2.32
N VAL A 15 -5.29 7.65 -1.72
CA VAL A 15 -5.44 8.78 -0.80
C VAL A 15 -4.50 9.91 -1.21
N SER A 16 -4.83 11.12 -0.79
CA SER A 16 -4.07 12.35 -1.01
C SER A 16 -4.06 12.80 -2.48
N ASP A 17 -3.62 14.03 -2.70
CA ASP A 17 -3.49 14.62 -4.03
C ASP A 17 -2.43 13.93 -4.88
N TYR A 18 -1.49 13.25 -4.24
CA TYR A 18 -0.37 12.57 -4.90
C TYR A 18 -0.62 11.07 -5.07
N LYS A 19 -1.86 10.63 -4.85
CA LYS A 19 -2.29 9.25 -5.12
C LYS A 19 -1.46 8.21 -4.36
N HIS A 20 -1.24 8.44 -3.06
CA HIS A 20 -0.65 7.42 -2.20
C HIS A 20 -1.57 6.22 -2.15
N ILE A 21 -1.02 5.03 -2.23
CA ILE A 21 -1.80 3.78 -2.19
C ILE A 21 -1.70 3.20 -0.79
N GLN A 22 -2.82 3.14 -0.07
CA GLN A 22 -2.89 2.49 1.24
C GLN A 22 -3.38 1.06 1.05
N VAL A 23 -2.64 0.11 1.61
CA VAL A 23 -2.94 -1.31 1.50
C VAL A 23 -3.20 -1.88 2.88
N ARG A 24 -4.23 -2.70 3.00
CA ARG A 24 -4.50 -3.46 4.21
C ARG A 24 -4.53 -4.94 3.88
N GLU A 25 -3.73 -5.71 4.59
CA GLU A 25 -3.71 -7.16 4.50
C GLU A 25 -4.39 -7.75 5.73
N ARG A 26 -5.35 -8.63 5.51
CA ARG A 26 -6.00 -9.37 6.59
C ARG A 26 -5.28 -10.70 6.74
N ILE A 27 -4.89 -11.02 7.95
CA ILE A 27 -4.21 -12.27 8.29
C ILE A 27 -5.13 -13.06 9.18
N ASP A 28 -5.64 -14.19 8.68
CA ASP A 28 -6.53 -15.08 9.41
C ASP A 28 -5.76 -16.31 9.87
N ILE A 29 -5.96 -16.69 11.11
CA ILE A 29 -5.52 -17.97 11.62
C ILE A 29 -6.73 -18.89 11.64
N VAL A 30 -6.65 -19.99 10.91
CA VAL A 30 -7.76 -20.93 10.72
C VAL A 30 -7.42 -22.25 11.37
N GLU A 31 -8.29 -22.75 12.24
CA GLU A 31 -8.16 -24.06 12.85
C GLU A 31 -9.35 -24.91 12.46
N ASP A 32 -9.07 -26.04 11.79
CA ASP A 32 -10.08 -27.03 11.36
C ASP A 32 -11.23 -26.35 10.55
N GLY A 33 -10.85 -25.41 9.66
CA GLY A 33 -11.80 -24.71 8.81
C GLY A 33 -12.50 -23.52 9.46
N LYS A 34 -12.16 -23.20 10.71
CA LYS A 34 -12.78 -22.10 11.43
C LYS A 34 -11.74 -21.02 11.75
N VAL A 35 -12.09 -19.75 11.45
CA VAL A 35 -11.22 -18.63 11.79
C VAL A 35 -11.24 -18.41 13.29
N ILE A 36 -10.07 -18.48 13.92
CA ILE A 36 -9.93 -18.30 15.37
C ILE A 36 -9.26 -16.98 15.73
N SER A 37 -8.60 -16.33 14.78
CA SER A 37 -7.94 -15.05 15.02
C SER A 37 -7.80 -14.29 13.71
N THR A 38 -7.95 -12.99 13.77
CA THR A 38 -7.77 -12.09 12.61
C THR A 38 -6.94 -10.89 13.04
N THR A 39 -5.90 -10.60 12.28
CA THR A 39 -5.09 -9.41 12.47
C THR A 39 -4.97 -8.68 11.15
N TYR A 40 -4.58 -7.40 11.20
CA TYR A 40 -4.41 -6.56 10.02
C TYR A 40 -3.03 -5.97 9.98
N HIS A 41 -2.47 -5.90 8.79
CA HIS A 41 -1.21 -5.23 8.52
C HIS A 41 -1.46 -4.16 7.46
N ARG A 42 -1.01 -2.94 7.72
CA ARG A 42 -1.22 -1.81 6.82
C ARG A 42 0.10 -1.18 6.41
N TRP A 43 0.15 -0.75 5.14
CA TRP A 43 1.30 0.02 4.67
C TRP A 43 0.86 0.97 3.57
N VAL A 44 1.73 1.92 3.24
CA VAL A 44 1.45 2.96 2.24
C VAL A 44 2.56 2.95 1.21
N ILE A 45 2.18 3.10 -0.06
CA ILE A 45 3.13 3.18 -1.17
C ILE A 45 3.01 4.58 -1.78
N ALA A 46 4.10 5.34 -1.69
CA ALA A 46 4.17 6.67 -2.29
C ALA A 46 4.51 6.58 -3.78
N PRO A 47 4.20 7.63 -4.58
CA PRO A 47 4.47 7.60 -6.02
C PRO A 47 5.93 7.37 -6.40
N ASN A 48 6.87 7.73 -5.51
CA ASN A 48 8.30 7.58 -5.76
C ASN A 48 8.87 6.24 -5.27
N GLN A 49 8.02 5.33 -4.77
CA GLN A 49 8.46 4.05 -4.25
C GLN A 49 8.30 2.94 -5.29
N ASP A 50 9.19 1.95 -5.20
CA ASP A 50 9.12 0.76 -6.04
C ASP A 50 7.98 -0.14 -5.53
N HIS A 51 7.13 -0.57 -6.44
CA HIS A 51 6.00 -1.45 -6.12
C HIS A 51 6.14 -2.82 -6.79
N SER A 52 7.33 -3.16 -7.28
CA SER A 52 7.54 -4.40 -8.02
C SER A 52 7.38 -5.67 -7.17
N ASN A 53 7.54 -5.55 -5.86
CA ASN A 53 7.40 -6.69 -4.93
C ASN A 53 6.01 -6.77 -4.29
N GLU A 54 5.08 -5.91 -4.70
CA GLU A 54 3.74 -5.90 -4.14
C GLU A 54 2.84 -6.94 -4.79
N HIS A 55 1.73 -7.26 -4.14
CA HIS A 55 0.69 -8.12 -4.70
C HIS A 55 0.23 -7.57 -6.06
N ALA A 56 -0.17 -8.47 -6.97
CA ALA A 56 -0.55 -8.09 -8.34
C ALA A 56 -1.62 -7.00 -8.39
N ASP A 57 -2.62 -7.07 -7.52
CA ASP A 57 -3.68 -6.05 -7.46
C ASP A 57 -3.15 -4.70 -7.01
N VAL A 58 -2.20 -4.70 -6.07
CA VAL A 58 -1.55 -3.48 -5.58
C VAL A 58 -0.69 -2.89 -6.69
N GLN A 59 0.07 -3.72 -7.41
CA GLN A 59 0.87 -3.27 -8.55
C GLN A 59 0.00 -2.61 -9.62
N ALA A 60 -1.15 -3.21 -9.92
CA ALA A 60 -2.08 -2.67 -10.92
C ALA A 60 -2.59 -1.28 -10.51
N MET A 61 -2.93 -1.09 -9.24
CA MET A 61 -3.36 0.20 -8.72
C MET A 61 -2.24 1.23 -8.81
N CYS A 62 -1.02 0.85 -8.43
CA CYS A 62 0.14 1.73 -8.53
C CYS A 62 0.41 2.14 -9.97
N GLN A 63 0.35 1.20 -10.90
CA GLN A 63 0.56 1.49 -12.32
C GLN A 63 -0.49 2.43 -12.87
N GLN A 64 -1.73 2.30 -12.43
CA GLN A 64 -2.83 3.15 -12.89
C GLN A 64 -2.72 4.58 -12.35
N PHE A 65 -2.40 4.74 -11.07
CA PHE A 65 -2.43 6.03 -10.39
C PHE A 65 -1.07 6.72 -10.27
N HIS A 66 0.02 5.97 -10.26
CA HIS A 66 1.36 6.53 -10.18
C HIS A 66 1.90 6.82 -11.58
N THR A 67 1.23 7.74 -12.29
CA THR A 67 1.66 8.18 -13.61
C THR A 67 2.90 9.06 -13.50
N GLN A 68 3.57 9.31 -14.63
CA GLN A 68 4.73 10.20 -14.63
C GLN A 68 4.37 11.59 -14.14
N GLU A 69 3.18 12.09 -14.49
CA GLU A 69 2.68 13.38 -14.02
C GLU A 69 2.56 13.42 -12.49
N VAL A 70 2.01 12.36 -11.89
CA VAL A 70 1.87 12.26 -10.43
C VAL A 70 3.23 12.17 -9.77
N LYS A 71 4.14 11.38 -10.32
CA LYS A 71 5.51 11.23 -9.79
C LYS A 71 6.24 12.56 -9.83
N ASP A 72 6.11 13.32 -10.92
CA ASP A 72 6.75 14.63 -11.06
C ASP A 72 6.18 15.64 -10.06
N ALA A 73 4.86 15.64 -9.89
CA ALA A 73 4.19 16.53 -8.94
C ALA A 73 4.64 16.22 -7.51
N TYR A 74 4.75 14.94 -7.17
CA TYR A 74 5.19 14.53 -5.85
C TYR A 74 6.65 14.89 -5.61
N ALA A 75 7.51 14.72 -6.61
CA ALA A 75 8.91 15.10 -6.53
C ALA A 75 9.06 16.60 -6.28
N THR A 76 8.26 17.42 -6.97
CA THR A 76 8.23 18.88 -6.77
C THR A 76 7.80 19.21 -5.35
N PHE A 77 6.74 18.55 -4.85
CA PHE A 77 6.26 18.74 -3.49
C PHE A 77 7.35 18.44 -2.46
N LEU A 78 8.05 17.32 -2.61
CA LEU A 78 9.12 16.93 -1.69
C LEU A 78 10.27 17.94 -1.74
N ALA A 79 10.63 18.43 -2.91
CA ALA A 79 11.68 19.43 -3.05
C ALA A 79 11.30 20.75 -2.35
N GLU A 80 10.04 21.17 -2.47
CA GLU A 80 9.52 22.36 -1.80
C GLU A 80 9.54 22.19 -0.27
N GLN A 81 9.15 21.03 0.23
CA GLN A 81 9.19 20.74 1.65
C GLN A 81 10.62 20.79 2.19
N GLN A 82 11.55 20.23 1.44
CA GLN A 82 12.95 20.22 1.81
C GLN A 82 13.54 21.63 1.83
N ALA A 83 13.17 22.46 0.87
CA ALA A 83 13.59 23.86 0.82
C ALA A 83 13.09 24.64 2.04
N LEU A 84 11.84 24.39 2.45
CA LEU A 84 11.26 25.05 3.62
C LEU A 84 11.97 24.61 4.90
N GLU A 85 12.33 23.34 5.02
CA GLU A 85 13.05 22.83 6.18
C GLU A 85 14.47 23.36 6.26
N SER A 86 15.06 23.68 5.12
CA SER A 86 16.44 24.19 5.03
C SER A 86 16.55 25.69 5.22
N ALA A 87 15.42 26.38 5.21
CA ALA A 87 15.39 27.84 5.33
C ALA A 87 15.66 28.33 6.76
#